data_828a103a0bc9f3978b19a796933e3030
#
_entry.id   828a103a0bc9f3978b19a796933e3030
#
_cell.length_a   1.000
_cell.length_b   1.000
_cell.length_c   1.000
_cell.angle_alpha   90.00
_cell.angle_beta   90.00
_cell.angle_gamma   90.00
#
_symmetry.space_group_name_H-M   'P 1'
#
loop_
_entity.id
_entity.type
_entity.pdbx_description
1 polymer ?
#
loop_
_entity_poly.entity_id
_entity_poly.type
_entity_poly.pdbx_seq_one_letter_code
_entity_poly.pdbx_strand_id
1 'polypeptide(L)' 'MITDTLFKTYQEDAILAAEELMYGDKVIARLEKAKTEADICRIMATARNEKIKRQEMYGGNV' A
#
# COMPACT_ATOMS: atom_id res chain seq x y z
N MET A 1 11.41 -11.25 18.14
CA MET A 1 11.96 -12.41 17.49
C MET A 1 12.21 -12.12 16.04
N ILE A 2 12.83 -13.05 15.33
CA ILE A 2 13.20 -12.84 13.92
C ILE A 2 11.99 -12.49 13.06
N THR A 3 10.87 -13.15 13.32
CA THR A 3 9.65 -12.92 12.55
C THR A 3 9.16 -11.48 12.66
N ASP A 4 9.22 -10.92 13.86
CA ASP A 4 8.76 -9.55 14.09
C ASP A 4 9.63 -8.54 13.35
N THR A 5 10.93 -8.79 13.31
CA THR A 5 11.85 -7.90 12.62
C THR A 5 11.60 -7.92 11.12
N LEU A 6 11.37 -9.11 10.55
CA LEU A 6 11.08 -9.24 9.14
C LEU A 6 9.76 -8.56 8.79
N PHE A 7 8.76 -8.71 9.64
CA PHE A 7 7.47 -8.06 9.40
C PHE A 7 7.62 -6.55 9.42
N LYS A 8 8.33 -6.00 10.40
CA LYS A 8 8.54 -4.56 10.48
C LYS A 8 9.25 -4.02 9.26
N THR A 9 10.27 -4.71 8.80
CA THR A 9 11.01 -4.30 7.61
C THR A 9 10.08 -4.28 6.40
N TYR A 10 9.29 -5.33 6.24
CA TYR A 10 8.34 -5.43 5.16
C TYR A 10 7.30 -4.30 5.23
N GLN A 11 6.81 -4.03 6.44
CA GLN A 11 5.85 -2.96 6.65
C GLN A 11 6.44 -1.59 6.31
N GLU A 12 7.65 -1.32 6.76
CA GLU A 12 8.31 -0.06 6.46
C GLU A 12 8.54 0.11 4.96
N ASP A 13 8.96 -0.95 4.29
CA ASP A 13 9.17 -0.92 2.85
C ASP A 13 7.86 -0.62 2.13
N ALA A 14 6.76 -1.22 2.59
CA ALA A 14 5.46 -0.98 2.00
C ALA A 14 5.02 0.48 2.19
N ILE A 15 5.27 1.03 3.37
CA ILE A 15 4.94 2.42 3.65
C ILE A 15 5.75 3.36 2.75
N LEU A 16 7.03 3.10 2.60
CA LEU A 16 7.87 3.91 1.72
C LEU A 16 7.40 3.82 0.28
N ALA A 17 7.05 2.62 -0.18
CA ALA A 17 6.54 2.44 -1.52
C ALA A 17 5.22 3.19 -1.71
N ALA A 18 4.35 3.15 -0.71
CA ALA A 18 3.09 3.87 -0.78
C ALA A 18 3.30 5.37 -0.86
N GLU A 19 4.30 5.89 -0.15
CA GLU A 19 4.63 7.30 -0.23
C GLU A 19 5.17 7.67 -1.61
N GLU A 20 6.07 6.87 -2.13
CA GLU A 20 6.65 7.12 -3.46
C GLU A 20 5.61 7.04 -4.56
N LEU A 21 4.68 6.11 -4.43
CA LEU A 21 3.62 5.93 -5.42
C LEU A 21 2.43 6.86 -5.19
N MET A 22 2.50 7.66 -4.13
CA MET A 22 1.48 8.66 -3.80
C MET A 22 0.10 8.04 -3.61
N TYR A 23 0.06 6.92 -2.89
CA TYR A 23 -1.20 6.25 -2.60
C TYR A 23 -2.07 7.03 -1.60
N GLY A 24 -1.47 7.93 -0.81
CA GLY A 24 -2.21 8.77 0.11
C GLY A 24 -2.08 8.36 1.56
N ASP A 25 -2.43 9.30 2.44
CA ASP A 25 -2.27 9.12 3.88
C ASP A 25 -3.15 7.99 4.43
N LYS A 26 -4.31 7.78 3.84
CA LYS A 26 -5.21 6.71 4.29
C LYS A 26 -4.60 5.34 4.11
N VAL A 27 -3.92 5.13 2.99
CA VAL A 27 -3.25 3.86 2.72
C VAL A 27 -2.11 3.68 3.69
N ILE A 28 -1.32 4.73 3.91
CA ILE A 28 -0.21 4.68 4.85
C ILE A 28 -0.70 4.34 6.26
N ALA A 29 -1.80 4.96 6.69
CA ALA A 29 -2.38 4.67 8.00
C ALA A 29 -2.81 3.21 8.11
N ARG A 30 -3.37 2.66 7.06
CA ARG A 30 -3.76 1.25 7.04
C ARG A 30 -2.55 0.34 7.13
N LEU A 31 -1.48 0.68 6.41
CA LEU A 31 -0.24 -0.10 6.46
C LEU A 31 0.37 -0.09 7.85
N GLU A 32 0.30 1.04 8.54
CA GLU A 32 0.80 1.15 9.89
C GLU A 32 0.02 0.28 10.86
N LYS A 33 -1.26 0.07 10.61
CA LYS A 33 -2.12 -0.75 11.44
C LYS A 33 -2.14 -2.22 11.04
N ALA A 34 -1.53 -2.56 9.93
CA ALA A 34 -1.50 -3.94 9.47
C ALA A 34 -0.77 -4.83 10.47
N LYS A 35 -1.27 -6.03 10.67
CA LYS A 35 -0.71 -6.97 11.63
C LYS A 35 0.00 -8.15 10.97
N THR A 36 -0.27 -8.40 9.71
CA THR A 36 0.32 -9.53 8.99
C THR A 36 0.77 -9.08 7.61
N GLU A 37 1.65 -9.89 7.01
CA GLU A 37 2.09 -9.62 5.64
C GLU A 37 0.92 -9.70 4.66
N ALA A 38 -0.02 -10.61 4.91
CA ALA A 38 -1.20 -10.72 4.07
C ALA A 38 -2.01 -9.43 4.08
N ASP A 39 -2.13 -8.80 5.24
CA ASP A 39 -2.84 -7.52 5.34
C ASP A 39 -2.14 -6.46 4.51
N ILE A 40 -0.82 -6.40 4.60
CA ILE A 40 -0.04 -5.42 3.84
C ILE A 40 -0.23 -5.65 2.35
N CYS A 41 -0.13 -6.89 1.90
CA CYS A 41 -0.33 -7.21 0.50
C CYS A 41 -1.71 -6.79 0.01
N ARG A 42 -2.73 -7.06 0.81
CA ARG A 42 -4.10 -6.71 0.46
C ARG A 42 -4.28 -5.20 0.35
N ILE A 43 -3.75 -4.47 1.30
CA ILE A 43 -3.85 -3.00 1.31
C ILE A 43 -3.16 -2.42 0.08
N MET A 44 -1.96 -2.89 -0.22
CA MET A 44 -1.21 -2.42 -1.37
C MET A 44 -1.91 -2.76 -2.68
N ALA A 45 -2.46 -3.97 -2.79
CA ALA A 45 -3.19 -4.38 -3.98
C ALA A 45 -4.42 -3.52 -4.20
N THR A 46 -5.16 -3.24 -3.14
CA THR A 46 -6.35 -2.39 -3.22
C THR A 46 -5.97 -0.98 -3.65
N ALA A 47 -4.93 -0.42 -3.05
CA ALA A 47 -4.47 0.92 -3.38
C ALA A 47 -4.02 1.01 -4.83
N ARG A 48 -3.30 0.00 -5.29
CA ARG A 48 -2.83 -0.06 -6.67
C ARG A 48 -4.02 -0.09 -7.64
N ASN A 49 -5.01 -0.91 -7.33
CA ASN A 49 -6.19 -1.03 -8.19
C ASN A 49 -6.98 0.27 -8.26
N GLU A 50 -7.12 0.94 -7.13
CA GLU A 50 -7.81 2.22 -7.09
C GLU A 50 -7.09 3.28 -7.92
N LYS A 51 -5.77 3.29 -7.85
CA LYS A 51 -4.97 4.25 -8.61
C LYS A 51 -5.10 3.99 -10.11
N ILE A 52 -5.06 2.72 -10.50
CA ILE A 52 -5.22 2.33 -11.90
C ILE A 52 -6.61 2.75 -12.41
N LYS A 53 -7.64 2.53 -11.61
CA LYS A 53 -8.99 2.92 -12.00
C LYS A 53 -9.09 4.43 -12.21
N ARG A 54 -8.47 5.22 -11.34
CA ARG A 54 -8.49 6.67 -11.51
C ARG A 54 -7.81 7.08 -12.79
N GLN A 55 -6.69 6.47 -13.11
CA GLN A 55 -5.98 6.78 -14.33
C GLN A 55 -6.78 6.39 -15.56
N GLU A 56 -7.45 5.25 -15.51
CA GLU A 56 -8.30 4.82 -16.61
C GLU A 56 -9.47 5.77 -16.83
N MET A 57 -10.04 6.28 -15.75
CA MET A 57 -11.13 7.23 -15.86
C MET A 57 -10.71 8.50 -16.58
N TYR A 58 -9.52 9.00 -16.26
CA TYR A 58 -9.01 10.17 -16.95
C TYR A 58 -8.66 9.87 -18.39
N GLY A 59 -8.03 8.75 -18.64
CA GLY A 59 -7.65 8.36 -19.99
C GLY A 59 -8.84 8.04 -20.87
N GLY A 60 -9.85 7.41 -20.28
CA GLY A 60 -11.03 7.00 -21.03
C GLY A 60 -11.88 8.15 -21.53
N ASN A 61 -11.74 9.32 -20.95
CA ASN A 61 -12.52 10.48 -21.35
C ASN A 61 -11.85 11.30 -22.46
N VAL A 62 -10.66 10.93 -22.79
CA VAL A 62 -9.92 11.62 -23.86
C VAL A 62 -10.12 10.94 -25.21
#